data_6c6ce5fa3a6074730cb455ae977c5aff
#
_entry.id   6c6ce5fa3a6074730cb455ae977c5aff
#
_cell.length_a   1.000
_cell.length_b   1.000
_cell.length_c   1.000
_cell.angle_alpha   90.00
_cell.angle_beta   90.00
_cell.angle_gamma   90.00
#
_symmetry.space_group_name_H-M   'P 1'
#
loop_
_entity.id
_entity.type
_entity.pdbx_description
1 polymer ?
#
loop_
_entity_poly.entity_id
_entity_poly.type
_entity_poly.pdbx_seq_one_letter_code
_entity_poly.pdbx_strand_id
1 'polypeptide(L)'
;MRWIKLPQLPKFWPDLESEAITLAAMAAAQHSAVNRVTLGLNPPGGNDMRHGIVRDLSKGVLATRVRRGEVTRLAKGLYVWGRPEPLELLKLLQEHRPFLKATGTTAAQVLLGETVTFPLKLASVERMPASTFYVHSRVSVESFVTSSGIRILNPLVAMKSVSPEMGIRVFESIYSSKAGRARLDSHREALNVIPVVSQRMLDQAALFTDSGAEVKVAKGLKRRGLKVECNVVIGHYTWDIVLPELKIAVEINGMKFHSQQESWLRDHWKNNEGALIGWLTLRYTGHCVAHHLDYVIDQIANARNPDFEKRYFKFIGFWHEGVLPPKPKPWEYSEHLGYLPPVPPEPPDFPGPPNCPR
;
A
#
# COMPACT_ATOMS: atom_id res chain seq x y z
N MET A 1 -3.31 51.75 -6.82
CA MET A 1 -2.69 50.60 -6.14
C MET A 1 -1.36 50.32 -6.83
N ARG A 2 -0.24 50.59 -6.16
CA ARG A 2 1.10 50.30 -6.70
C ARG A 2 1.48 48.86 -6.27
N TRP A 3 1.73 47.99 -7.24
CA TRP A 3 2.25 46.64 -6.99
C TRP A 3 3.72 46.76 -6.59
N ILE A 4 4.07 46.25 -5.41
CA ILE A 4 5.45 46.11 -4.95
C ILE A 4 6.04 44.91 -5.68
N LYS A 5 7.02 45.10 -6.55
CA LYS A 5 7.83 44.04 -7.12
C LYS A 5 8.67 43.42 -6.01
N LEU A 6 8.40 42.16 -5.72
CA LEU A 6 9.26 41.35 -4.86
C LEU A 6 10.59 41.06 -5.58
N PRO A 7 11.72 41.09 -4.87
CA PRO A 7 13.02 40.74 -5.43
C PRO A 7 13.05 39.24 -5.80
N GLN A 8 13.67 38.95 -6.95
CA GLN A 8 13.92 37.56 -7.36
C GLN A 8 14.87 36.88 -6.36
N LEU A 9 14.46 35.77 -5.79
CA LEU A 9 15.31 34.95 -4.94
C LEU A 9 16.42 34.30 -5.78
N PRO A 10 17.64 34.17 -5.23
CA PRO A 10 18.74 33.52 -5.95
C PRO A 10 18.47 32.04 -6.18
N LYS A 11 18.76 31.57 -7.39
CA LYS A 11 18.77 30.14 -7.76
C LYS A 11 19.94 29.42 -7.06
N PHE A 12 19.72 28.92 -5.86
CA PHE A 12 20.65 28.04 -5.15
C PHE A 12 19.90 26.86 -4.58
N TRP A 13 19.64 25.88 -5.46
CA TRP A 13 19.32 24.52 -5.03
C TRP A 13 20.10 23.57 -5.93
N PRO A 14 20.97 22.73 -5.37
CA PRO A 14 21.58 21.66 -6.15
C PRO A 14 20.52 20.59 -6.47
N ASP A 15 20.66 19.97 -7.64
CA ASP A 15 19.81 18.92 -8.18
C ASP A 15 19.63 17.75 -7.20
N LEU A 16 18.51 17.71 -6.49
CA LEU A 16 18.12 16.61 -5.59
C LEU A 16 17.65 15.35 -6.33
N GLU A 17 17.50 15.37 -7.66
CA GLU A 17 17.09 14.21 -8.44
C GLU A 17 18.20 13.14 -8.54
N SER A 18 19.48 13.50 -8.47
CA SER A 18 20.56 12.52 -8.58
C SER A 18 20.80 11.71 -7.30
N GLU A 19 20.52 12.30 -6.12
CA GLU A 19 20.66 11.59 -4.83
C GLU A 19 19.50 10.61 -4.55
N ALA A 20 18.28 10.95 -4.97
CA ALA A 20 17.12 10.06 -4.81
C ALA A 20 17.25 8.77 -5.63
N ILE A 21 17.86 8.84 -6.82
CA ILE A 21 18.12 7.68 -7.67
C ILE A 21 19.20 6.79 -7.05
N THR A 22 20.21 7.37 -6.41
CA THR A 22 21.30 6.62 -5.76
C THR A 22 20.83 5.91 -4.49
N LEU A 23 19.96 6.52 -3.69
CA LEU A 23 19.36 5.91 -2.49
C LEU A 23 18.38 4.79 -2.84
N ALA A 24 17.57 4.94 -3.89
CA ALA A 24 16.68 3.89 -4.36
C ALA A 24 17.45 2.67 -4.91
N ALA A 25 18.56 2.90 -5.59
CA ALA A 25 19.45 1.84 -6.07
C ALA A 25 20.16 1.11 -4.92
N MET A 26 20.57 1.81 -3.87
CA MET A 26 21.15 1.21 -2.67
C MET A 26 20.16 0.40 -1.84
N ALA A 27 18.91 0.85 -1.72
CA ALA A 27 17.85 0.10 -1.04
C ALA A 27 17.48 -1.19 -1.81
N ALA A 28 17.45 -1.15 -3.13
CA ALA A 28 17.25 -2.32 -3.98
C ALA A 28 18.41 -3.32 -3.88
N ALA A 29 19.65 -2.84 -3.76
CA ALA A 29 20.82 -3.67 -3.59
C ALA A 29 20.87 -4.35 -2.20
N GLN A 30 20.41 -3.69 -1.13
CA GLN A 30 20.32 -4.28 0.20
C GLN A 30 19.24 -5.38 0.30
N HIS A 31 18.13 -5.27 -0.40
CA HIS A 31 17.11 -6.33 -0.47
C HIS A 31 17.60 -7.54 -1.29
N SER A 32 18.48 -7.33 -2.26
CA SER A 32 19.11 -8.42 -3.03
C SER A 32 20.19 -9.16 -2.25
N ALA A 33 20.85 -8.52 -1.28
CA ALA A 33 21.93 -9.13 -0.49
C ALA A 33 21.44 -10.07 0.63
N VAL A 34 20.22 -9.87 1.15
CA VAL A 34 19.65 -10.72 2.22
C VAL A 34 19.19 -12.09 1.69
N ASN A 35 18.97 -12.25 0.38
CA ASN A 35 18.57 -13.52 -0.23
C ASN A 35 19.75 -14.34 -0.82
N ARG A 36 21.01 -13.98 -0.53
CA ARG A 36 22.18 -14.70 -1.05
C ARG A 36 22.97 -15.52 -0.03
N VAL A 37 22.45 -15.71 1.17
CA VAL A 37 23.11 -16.59 2.15
C VAL A 37 22.18 -17.74 2.48
N THR A 38 22.30 -18.80 1.75
CA THR A 38 22.26 -20.23 2.13
C THR A 38 22.19 -21.11 0.87
N LEU A 39 23.26 -21.17 0.12
CA LEU A 39 23.56 -22.35 -0.68
C LEU A 39 24.70 -23.08 0.04
N GLY A 40 24.34 -23.69 1.15
CA GLY A 40 25.17 -24.70 1.79
C GLY A 40 25.19 -25.95 0.91
N LEU A 41 26.38 -26.31 0.49
CA LEU A 41 26.71 -27.61 -0.14
C LEU A 41 26.27 -28.72 0.79
N ASN A 42 25.21 -29.44 0.44
CA ASN A 42 24.87 -30.70 1.05
C ASN A 42 25.55 -31.85 0.29
N PRO A 43 26.00 -32.89 0.99
CA PRO A 43 26.69 -34.02 0.39
C PRO A 43 25.71 -34.87 -0.47
N PRO A 44 26.24 -35.66 -1.45
CA PRO A 44 25.41 -36.47 -2.32
C PRO A 44 24.86 -37.68 -1.56
N GLY A 45 23.55 -37.68 -1.28
CA GLY A 45 22.93 -38.81 -0.57
C GLY A 45 21.53 -38.58 -0.05
N GLY A 46 20.69 -37.86 -0.77
CA GLY A 46 19.26 -37.74 -0.51
C GLY A 46 18.52 -37.65 -1.83
N ASN A 47 17.45 -38.44 -2.00
CA ASN A 47 16.55 -38.40 -3.15
C ASN A 47 15.93 -37.01 -3.31
N ASP A 48 16.66 -36.09 -3.92
CA ASP A 48 16.12 -34.85 -4.45
C ASP A 48 15.31 -35.21 -5.71
N MET A 49 14.11 -35.72 -5.50
CA MET A 49 13.15 -35.94 -6.58
C MET A 49 12.69 -34.58 -7.06
N ARG A 50 13.49 -33.97 -7.97
CA ARG A 50 13.12 -32.73 -8.67
C ARG A 50 11.78 -32.99 -9.34
N HIS A 51 10.74 -32.32 -8.87
CA HIS A 51 9.46 -32.32 -9.55
C HIS A 51 9.67 -31.80 -10.97
N GLY A 52 9.08 -32.46 -11.94
CA GLY A 52 9.21 -32.08 -13.35
C GLY A 52 8.12 -32.73 -14.19
N ILE A 53 7.88 -32.18 -15.40
CA ILE A 53 6.96 -32.78 -16.36
C ILE A 53 7.56 -34.09 -16.87
N VAL A 54 6.80 -35.16 -16.78
CA VAL A 54 7.22 -36.48 -17.24
C VAL A 54 7.23 -36.50 -18.77
N ARG A 55 8.39 -36.89 -19.34
CA ARG A 55 8.60 -37.08 -20.79
C ARG A 55 9.17 -38.45 -21.02
N ASP A 56 8.98 -38.97 -22.22
CA ASP A 56 9.70 -40.13 -22.75
C ASP A 56 9.54 -41.46 -22.01
N LEU A 57 8.42 -41.64 -21.27
CA LEU A 57 8.06 -42.94 -20.67
C LEU A 57 7.04 -43.71 -21.53
N SER A 58 7.29 -45.01 -21.69
CA SER A 58 6.31 -45.87 -22.33
C SER A 58 5.00 -45.97 -21.49
N LYS A 59 3.86 -46.22 -22.13
CA LYS A 59 2.57 -46.29 -21.45
C LYS A 59 2.54 -47.29 -20.29
N GLY A 60 3.21 -48.44 -20.42
CA GLY A 60 3.27 -49.46 -19.37
C GLY A 60 4.07 -49.00 -18.15
N VAL A 61 5.26 -48.43 -18.36
CA VAL A 61 6.09 -47.87 -17.29
C VAL A 61 5.36 -46.74 -16.58
N LEU A 62 4.72 -45.83 -17.35
CA LEU A 62 3.97 -44.73 -16.79
C LEU A 62 2.83 -45.20 -15.89
N ALA A 63 2.02 -46.19 -16.35
CA ALA A 63 0.94 -46.77 -15.57
C ALA A 63 1.43 -47.40 -14.25
N THR A 64 2.60 -48.02 -14.29
CA THR A 64 3.21 -48.61 -13.11
C THR A 64 3.68 -47.56 -12.11
N ARG A 65 4.33 -46.50 -12.57
CA ARG A 65 4.78 -45.41 -11.71
C ARG A 65 3.65 -44.59 -11.10
N VAL A 66 2.57 -44.39 -11.86
CA VAL A 66 1.33 -43.76 -11.30
C VAL A 66 0.74 -44.66 -10.17
N ARG A 67 0.66 -45.99 -10.36
CA ARG A 67 0.19 -46.91 -9.31
C ARG A 67 1.07 -46.90 -8.04
N ARG A 68 2.38 -46.68 -8.22
CA ARG A 68 3.33 -46.57 -7.09
C ARG A 68 3.34 -45.17 -6.44
N GLY A 69 2.57 -44.21 -6.98
CA GLY A 69 2.56 -42.84 -6.47
C GLY A 69 3.83 -42.01 -6.79
N GLU A 70 4.71 -42.56 -7.62
CA GLU A 70 5.95 -41.85 -8.06
C GLU A 70 5.65 -40.75 -9.07
N VAL A 71 4.53 -40.85 -9.77
CA VAL A 71 4.08 -39.90 -10.81
C VAL A 71 2.61 -39.58 -10.58
N THR A 72 2.29 -38.28 -10.66
CA THR A 72 0.90 -37.78 -10.58
C THR A 72 0.39 -37.47 -11.99
N ARG A 73 -0.79 -38.01 -12.33
CA ARG A 73 -1.49 -37.66 -13.55
C ARG A 73 -2.30 -36.38 -13.35
N LEU A 74 -1.91 -35.33 -14.00
CA LEU A 74 -2.62 -34.02 -13.93
C LEU A 74 -3.83 -33.99 -14.87
N ALA A 75 -3.66 -34.53 -16.10
CA ALA A 75 -4.68 -34.55 -17.14
C ALA A 75 -4.35 -35.64 -18.19
N LYS A 76 -5.19 -35.79 -19.21
CA LYS A 76 -4.89 -36.68 -20.35
C LYS A 76 -3.58 -36.24 -21.03
N GLY A 77 -2.58 -37.11 -21.00
CA GLY A 77 -1.27 -36.83 -21.62
C GLY A 77 -0.36 -35.86 -20.83
N LEU A 78 -0.72 -35.47 -19.63
CA LEU A 78 0.07 -34.57 -18.78
C LEU A 78 0.32 -35.20 -17.42
N TYR A 79 1.59 -35.41 -17.08
CA TYR A 79 2.05 -36.09 -15.89
C TYR A 79 3.23 -35.36 -15.28
N VAL A 80 3.35 -35.40 -13.96
CA VAL A 80 4.48 -34.82 -13.20
C VAL A 80 5.08 -35.84 -12.24
N TRP A 81 6.38 -35.74 -11.99
CA TRP A 81 7.05 -36.52 -10.97
C TRP A 81 6.57 -36.12 -9.58
N GLY A 82 6.32 -37.07 -8.71
CA GLY A 82 5.89 -36.82 -7.33
C GLY A 82 4.50 -36.22 -7.20
N ARG A 83 4.30 -35.43 -6.13
CA ARG A 83 3.09 -34.67 -5.83
C ARG A 83 3.49 -33.22 -5.53
N PRO A 84 3.67 -32.39 -6.57
CA PRO A 84 4.09 -31.00 -6.37
C PRO A 84 3.04 -30.20 -5.60
N GLU A 85 3.51 -29.31 -4.74
CA GLU A 85 2.68 -28.30 -4.11
C GLU A 85 2.09 -27.34 -5.14
N PRO A 86 0.97 -26.64 -4.84
CA PRO A 86 0.25 -25.83 -5.82
C PRO A 86 1.12 -24.79 -6.51
N LEU A 87 1.97 -24.07 -5.76
CA LEU A 87 2.86 -23.03 -6.31
C LEU A 87 3.95 -23.65 -7.21
N GLU A 88 4.48 -24.78 -6.82
CA GLU A 88 5.48 -25.52 -7.59
C GLU A 88 4.86 -26.03 -8.90
N LEU A 89 3.66 -26.64 -8.80
CA LEU A 89 2.94 -27.07 -10.00
C LEU A 89 2.67 -25.90 -10.95
N LEU A 90 2.30 -24.73 -10.43
CA LEU A 90 2.10 -23.52 -11.24
C LEU A 90 3.36 -23.17 -12.03
N LYS A 91 4.53 -23.14 -11.38
CA LYS A 91 5.82 -22.86 -12.02
C LYS A 91 6.15 -23.89 -13.10
N LEU A 92 6.05 -25.17 -12.78
CA LEU A 92 6.28 -26.26 -13.74
C LEU A 92 5.37 -26.17 -15.00
N LEU A 93 4.08 -25.88 -14.79
CA LEU A 93 3.14 -25.71 -15.87
C LEU A 93 3.48 -24.49 -16.74
N GLN A 94 3.95 -23.39 -16.14
CA GLN A 94 4.36 -22.19 -16.86
C GLN A 94 5.70 -22.36 -17.60
N GLU A 95 6.63 -23.14 -17.08
CA GLU A 95 7.85 -23.54 -17.79
C GLU A 95 7.54 -24.41 -19.01
N HIS A 96 6.63 -25.36 -18.84
CA HIS A 96 6.21 -26.25 -19.93
C HIS A 96 5.35 -25.54 -20.98
N ARG A 97 4.54 -24.55 -20.56
CA ARG A 97 3.63 -23.76 -21.41
C ARG A 97 3.83 -22.27 -21.14
N PRO A 98 4.76 -21.61 -21.86
CA PRO A 98 5.11 -20.22 -21.60
C PRO A 98 3.97 -19.22 -21.70
N PHE A 99 2.91 -19.54 -22.46
CA PHE A 99 1.72 -18.68 -22.59
C PHE A 99 0.69 -18.86 -21.47
N LEU A 100 0.91 -19.79 -20.54
CA LEU A 100 0.01 -20.04 -19.44
C LEU A 100 0.17 -18.96 -18.38
N LYS A 101 -0.95 -18.44 -17.87
CA LYS A 101 -1.02 -17.33 -16.89
C LYS A 101 -1.85 -17.75 -15.71
N ALA A 102 -1.46 -17.36 -14.50
CA ALA A 102 -2.33 -17.45 -13.33
C ALA A 102 -3.43 -16.37 -13.43
N THR A 103 -4.64 -16.72 -12.97
CA THR A 103 -5.79 -15.80 -12.93
C THR A 103 -6.62 -16.06 -11.68
N GLY A 104 -7.66 -15.27 -11.43
CA GLY A 104 -8.60 -15.46 -10.32
C GLY A 104 -7.90 -15.60 -8.97
N THR A 105 -8.36 -16.57 -8.17
CA THR A 105 -7.84 -16.79 -6.81
C THR A 105 -6.35 -17.14 -6.79
N THR A 106 -5.85 -17.90 -7.77
CA THR A 106 -4.42 -18.22 -7.86
C THR A 106 -3.57 -16.96 -8.08
N ALA A 107 -3.98 -16.08 -8.99
CA ALA A 107 -3.29 -14.81 -9.19
C ALA A 107 -3.35 -13.93 -7.93
N ALA A 108 -4.49 -13.87 -7.26
CA ALA A 108 -4.66 -13.12 -6.02
C ALA A 108 -3.73 -13.62 -4.91
N GLN A 109 -3.68 -14.92 -4.69
CA GLN A 109 -2.79 -15.54 -3.69
C GLN A 109 -1.32 -15.24 -3.98
N VAL A 110 -0.89 -15.35 -5.24
CA VAL A 110 0.48 -15.03 -5.65
C VAL A 110 0.80 -13.53 -5.40
N LEU A 111 -0.11 -12.63 -5.76
CA LEU A 111 0.09 -11.18 -5.61
C LEU A 111 0.09 -10.72 -4.15
N LEU A 112 -0.65 -11.41 -3.29
CA LEU A 112 -0.69 -11.14 -1.84
C LEU A 112 0.41 -11.87 -1.06
N GLY A 113 1.19 -12.75 -1.70
CA GLY A 113 2.16 -13.61 -1.01
C GLY A 113 1.51 -14.66 -0.10
N GLU A 114 0.25 -15.01 -0.38
CA GLU A 114 -0.49 -16.02 0.35
C GLU A 114 -0.22 -17.43 -0.18
N THR A 115 -0.53 -18.44 0.61
CA THR A 115 -0.42 -19.85 0.19
C THR A 115 -1.35 -20.13 -0.99
N VAL A 116 -0.77 -20.58 -2.11
CA VAL A 116 -1.53 -20.99 -3.30
C VAL A 116 -2.23 -22.32 -3.03
N THR A 117 -3.47 -22.45 -3.51
CA THR A 117 -4.31 -23.64 -3.25
C THR A 117 -4.81 -24.26 -4.55
N PHE A 118 -5.13 -25.55 -4.50
CA PHE A 118 -5.83 -26.24 -5.58
C PHE A 118 -7.35 -25.97 -5.54
N PRO A 119 -8.04 -26.02 -6.69
CA PRO A 119 -7.50 -26.09 -8.06
C PRO A 119 -6.91 -24.76 -8.51
N LEU A 120 -5.77 -24.79 -9.21
CA LEU A 120 -5.16 -23.60 -9.80
C LEU A 120 -6.10 -22.96 -10.82
N LYS A 121 -6.28 -21.64 -10.78
CA LYS A 121 -7.00 -20.87 -11.80
C LYS A 121 -6.02 -20.37 -12.83
N LEU A 122 -6.16 -20.87 -14.06
CA LEU A 122 -5.22 -20.65 -15.15
C LEU A 122 -5.93 -20.07 -16.37
N ALA A 123 -5.19 -19.30 -17.17
CA ALA A 123 -5.68 -18.72 -18.43
C ALA A 123 -4.62 -18.83 -19.53
N SER A 124 -5.05 -19.08 -20.75
CA SER A 124 -4.22 -18.99 -21.97
C SER A 124 -5.10 -18.88 -23.21
N VAL A 125 -4.49 -18.60 -24.36
CA VAL A 125 -5.17 -18.66 -25.66
C VAL A 125 -5.38 -20.11 -26.11
N GLU A 126 -4.48 -21.00 -25.74
CA GLU A 126 -4.53 -22.43 -26.08
C GLU A 126 -5.47 -23.19 -25.15
N ARG A 127 -6.06 -24.26 -25.69
CA ARG A 127 -6.90 -25.17 -24.88
C ARG A 127 -6.04 -26.10 -24.03
N MET A 128 -6.41 -26.25 -22.77
CA MET A 128 -5.85 -27.28 -21.88
C MET A 128 -6.83 -28.44 -21.66
N PRO A 129 -6.31 -29.67 -21.47
CA PRO A 129 -7.16 -30.79 -21.11
C PRO A 129 -7.79 -30.58 -19.73
N ALA A 130 -8.95 -31.17 -19.48
CA ALA A 130 -9.61 -31.11 -18.18
C ALA A 130 -8.76 -31.75 -17.07
N SER A 131 -8.77 -31.15 -15.86
CA SER A 131 -8.01 -31.58 -14.71
C SER A 131 -8.74 -31.28 -13.41
N THR A 132 -8.46 -32.05 -12.35
CA THR A 132 -8.86 -31.73 -10.99
C THR A 132 -7.87 -30.77 -10.30
N PHE A 133 -6.66 -30.65 -10.81
CA PHE A 133 -5.61 -29.79 -10.25
C PHE A 133 -5.71 -28.34 -10.72
N TYR A 134 -6.41 -28.08 -11.83
CA TYR A 134 -6.59 -26.73 -12.35
C TYR A 134 -7.92 -26.56 -13.08
N VAL A 135 -8.40 -25.33 -13.08
CA VAL A 135 -9.48 -24.83 -13.91
C VAL A 135 -8.87 -23.87 -14.93
N HIS A 136 -9.14 -24.08 -16.21
CA HIS A 136 -8.57 -23.29 -17.29
C HIS A 136 -9.65 -22.48 -18.04
N SER A 137 -9.34 -21.22 -18.33
CA SER A 137 -10.17 -20.34 -19.15
C SER A 137 -9.39 -19.86 -20.39
N ARG A 138 -10.09 -19.69 -21.52
CA ARG A 138 -9.51 -19.13 -22.73
C ARG A 138 -9.61 -17.62 -22.70
N VAL A 139 -8.46 -16.94 -22.67
CA VAL A 139 -8.37 -15.49 -22.62
C VAL A 139 -7.16 -15.03 -23.42
N SER A 140 -7.36 -14.02 -24.30
CA SER A 140 -6.30 -13.36 -25.05
C SER A 140 -6.10 -11.95 -24.49
N VAL A 141 -5.35 -11.85 -23.39
CA VAL A 141 -5.00 -10.58 -22.73
C VAL A 141 -3.55 -10.67 -22.29
N GLU A 142 -2.87 -9.55 -22.25
CA GLU A 142 -1.48 -9.48 -21.83
C GLU A 142 -1.24 -10.02 -20.42
N SER A 143 -0.02 -10.45 -20.18
CA SER A 143 0.44 -10.96 -18.88
C SER A 143 1.54 -10.11 -18.33
N PHE A 144 1.60 -10.09 -17.01
CA PHE A 144 2.68 -9.49 -16.25
C PHE A 144 3.45 -10.57 -15.53
N VAL A 145 4.75 -10.34 -15.34
CA VAL A 145 5.62 -11.25 -14.60
C VAL A 145 5.87 -10.67 -13.24
N THR A 146 5.60 -11.44 -12.19
CA THR A 146 5.90 -11.05 -10.81
C THR A 146 7.41 -11.09 -10.55
N SER A 147 7.85 -10.49 -9.44
CA SER A 147 9.25 -10.59 -8.98
C SER A 147 9.71 -12.04 -8.75
N SER A 148 8.79 -12.95 -8.45
CA SER A 148 9.04 -14.40 -8.32
C SER A 148 9.04 -15.17 -9.65
N GLY A 149 8.95 -14.46 -10.79
CA GLY A 149 8.98 -15.06 -12.12
C GLY A 149 7.66 -15.71 -12.59
N ILE A 150 6.58 -15.56 -11.80
CA ILE A 150 5.27 -16.13 -12.14
C ILE A 150 4.53 -15.20 -13.12
N ARG A 151 4.04 -15.76 -14.21
CA ARG A 151 3.19 -15.04 -15.17
C ARG A 151 1.76 -15.00 -14.68
N ILE A 152 1.22 -13.81 -14.57
CA ILE A 152 -0.19 -13.57 -14.20
C ILE A 152 -0.91 -12.82 -15.32
N LEU A 153 -2.18 -13.08 -15.48
CA LEU A 153 -3.05 -12.28 -16.35
C LEU A 153 -3.10 -10.86 -15.82
N ASN A 154 -3.30 -9.85 -16.70
CA ASN A 154 -3.48 -8.47 -16.26
C ASN A 154 -4.37 -8.42 -15.00
N PRO A 155 -3.91 -7.84 -13.89
CA PRO A 155 -4.63 -7.87 -12.61
C PRO A 155 -6.06 -7.36 -12.69
N LEU A 156 -6.32 -6.34 -13.54
CA LEU A 156 -7.66 -5.80 -13.75
C LEU A 156 -8.63 -6.81 -14.38
N VAL A 157 -8.11 -7.79 -15.13
CA VAL A 157 -8.90 -8.88 -15.70
C VAL A 157 -8.91 -10.10 -14.79
N ALA A 158 -7.80 -10.39 -14.15
CA ALA A 158 -7.67 -11.54 -13.27
C ALA A 158 -8.62 -11.47 -12.06
N MET A 159 -8.78 -10.27 -11.47
CA MET A 159 -9.60 -10.08 -10.28
C MET A 159 -11.11 -10.09 -10.53
N LYS A 160 -11.60 -10.07 -11.78
CA LYS A 160 -13.05 -10.10 -12.08
C LYS A 160 -13.79 -11.33 -11.53
N SER A 161 -13.07 -12.40 -11.22
CA SER A 161 -13.61 -13.71 -10.78
C SER A 161 -13.29 -14.07 -9.33
N VAL A 162 -12.78 -13.12 -8.55
CA VAL A 162 -12.56 -13.29 -7.10
C VAL A 162 -13.65 -12.56 -6.31
N SER A 163 -13.71 -12.79 -4.99
CA SER A 163 -14.59 -11.99 -4.13
C SER A 163 -14.17 -10.51 -4.14
N PRO A 164 -15.11 -9.58 -3.97
CA PRO A 164 -14.79 -8.15 -3.92
C PRO A 164 -13.73 -7.82 -2.87
N GLU A 165 -13.80 -8.43 -1.69
CA GLU A 165 -12.86 -8.22 -0.59
C GLU A 165 -11.43 -8.63 -0.98
N MET A 166 -11.28 -9.78 -1.62
CA MET A 166 -9.98 -10.28 -2.09
C MET A 166 -9.43 -9.38 -3.21
N GLY A 167 -10.27 -9.00 -4.18
CA GLY A 167 -9.87 -8.12 -5.28
C GLY A 167 -9.43 -6.73 -4.80
N ILE A 168 -10.16 -6.15 -3.84
CA ILE A 168 -9.79 -4.87 -3.20
C ILE A 168 -8.44 -5.00 -2.49
N ARG A 169 -8.21 -6.05 -1.70
CA ARG A 169 -6.92 -6.29 -1.03
C ARG A 169 -5.77 -6.40 -2.03
N VAL A 170 -5.98 -7.11 -3.14
CA VAL A 170 -4.98 -7.20 -4.22
C VAL A 170 -4.67 -5.83 -4.78
N PHE A 171 -5.69 -5.03 -5.13
CA PHE A 171 -5.49 -3.70 -5.71
C PHE A 171 -4.81 -2.75 -4.73
N GLU A 172 -5.18 -2.77 -3.45
CA GLU A 172 -4.51 -2.00 -2.39
C GLU A 172 -3.03 -2.39 -2.25
N SER A 173 -2.70 -3.67 -2.39
CA SER A 173 -1.33 -4.16 -2.31
C SER A 173 -0.49 -3.78 -3.54
N ILE A 174 -0.96 -4.10 -4.75
CA ILE A 174 -0.17 -3.91 -5.97
C ILE A 174 -0.11 -2.46 -6.45
N TYR A 175 -1.09 -1.64 -6.10
CA TYR A 175 -1.15 -0.22 -6.43
C TYR A 175 -0.89 0.66 -5.22
N SER A 176 -0.15 0.17 -4.23
CA SER A 176 0.34 0.96 -3.10
C SER A 176 1.39 1.98 -3.55
N SER A 177 1.54 3.06 -2.79
CA SER A 177 2.51 4.14 -2.98
C SER A 177 2.37 4.94 -4.29
N LYS A 178 3.21 5.94 -4.46
CA LYS A 178 3.29 6.73 -5.71
C LYS A 178 3.59 5.86 -6.94
N ALA A 179 4.43 4.83 -6.79
CA ALA A 179 4.75 3.89 -7.87
C ALA A 179 3.52 3.06 -8.30
N GLY A 180 2.55 2.89 -7.42
CA GLY A 180 1.29 2.21 -7.74
C GLY A 180 0.47 2.92 -8.81
N ARG A 181 0.55 4.25 -8.89
CA ARG A 181 -0.17 5.04 -9.91
C ARG A 181 0.32 4.69 -11.31
N ALA A 182 1.62 4.79 -11.55
CA ALA A 182 2.20 4.43 -12.86
C ALA A 182 1.94 2.96 -13.22
N ARG A 183 1.96 2.06 -12.21
CA ARG A 183 1.64 0.65 -12.42
C ARG A 183 0.18 0.43 -12.81
N LEU A 184 -0.75 1.13 -12.18
CA LEU A 184 -2.17 1.06 -12.54
C LEU A 184 -2.40 1.59 -13.96
N ASP A 185 -1.76 2.70 -14.32
CA ASP A 185 -1.88 3.29 -15.65
C ASP A 185 -1.35 2.32 -16.71
N SER A 186 -0.18 1.71 -16.53
CA SER A 186 0.35 0.67 -17.41
C SER A 186 -0.61 -0.52 -17.56
N HIS A 187 -1.25 -0.97 -16.47
CA HIS A 187 -2.22 -2.06 -16.53
C HIS A 187 -3.52 -1.67 -17.26
N ARG A 188 -3.90 -0.39 -17.20
CA ARG A 188 -5.07 0.15 -17.92
C ARG A 188 -4.79 0.28 -19.42
N GLU A 189 -3.63 0.83 -19.78
CA GLU A 189 -3.21 1.00 -21.17
C GLU A 189 -3.15 -0.32 -21.94
N ALA A 190 -2.81 -1.41 -21.24
CA ALA A 190 -2.80 -2.76 -21.81
C ALA A 190 -4.21 -3.34 -22.07
N LEU A 191 -5.28 -2.60 -21.81
CA LEU A 191 -6.66 -3.06 -21.94
C LEU A 191 -7.51 -2.08 -22.73
N ASN A 192 -8.33 -2.60 -23.63
CA ASN A 192 -9.34 -1.79 -24.32
C ASN A 192 -10.49 -1.38 -23.38
N VAL A 193 -10.85 -2.28 -22.46
CA VAL A 193 -11.95 -2.05 -21.50
C VAL A 193 -11.62 -2.73 -20.18
N ILE A 194 -11.78 -2.00 -19.09
CA ILE A 194 -11.68 -2.57 -17.73
C ILE A 194 -13.00 -3.27 -17.40
N PRO A 195 -12.98 -4.50 -16.87
CA PRO A 195 -14.20 -5.17 -16.42
C PRO A 195 -14.92 -4.35 -15.34
N VAL A 196 -16.24 -4.19 -15.47
CA VAL A 196 -17.07 -3.39 -14.55
C VAL A 196 -16.88 -3.82 -13.08
N VAL A 197 -16.76 -5.12 -12.83
CA VAL A 197 -16.51 -5.67 -11.49
C VAL A 197 -15.19 -5.17 -10.93
N SER A 198 -14.13 -5.18 -11.74
CA SER A 198 -12.80 -4.69 -11.34
C SER A 198 -12.79 -3.17 -11.13
N GLN A 199 -13.52 -2.42 -11.95
CA GLN A 199 -13.66 -0.98 -11.76
C GLN A 199 -14.34 -0.67 -10.41
N ARG A 200 -15.43 -1.37 -10.06
CA ARG A 200 -16.09 -1.21 -8.75
C ARG A 200 -15.17 -1.53 -7.58
N MET A 201 -14.29 -2.53 -7.71
CA MET A 201 -13.29 -2.84 -6.69
C MET A 201 -12.24 -1.74 -6.57
N LEU A 202 -11.77 -1.16 -7.70
CA LEU A 202 -10.85 -0.02 -7.70
C LEU A 202 -11.45 1.21 -7.02
N ASP A 203 -12.73 1.49 -7.28
CA ASP A 203 -13.43 2.64 -6.68
C ASP A 203 -13.53 2.52 -5.16
N GLN A 204 -13.65 1.29 -4.64
CA GLN A 204 -13.70 1.01 -3.20
C GLN A 204 -12.31 0.91 -2.56
N ALA A 205 -11.30 0.52 -3.31
CA ALA A 205 -9.94 0.33 -2.80
C ALA A 205 -9.29 1.65 -2.37
N ALA A 206 -8.48 1.60 -1.31
CA ALA A 206 -7.62 2.71 -0.91
C ALA A 206 -6.29 2.61 -1.68
N LEU A 207 -6.30 3.11 -2.91
CA LEU A 207 -5.14 3.04 -3.80
C LEU A 207 -4.11 4.11 -3.43
N PHE A 208 -2.85 3.83 -3.76
CA PHE A 208 -1.69 4.74 -3.65
C PHE A 208 -1.31 5.11 -2.22
N THR A 209 -1.81 4.41 -1.22
CA THR A 209 -1.44 4.61 0.19
C THR A 209 -0.07 4.00 0.50
N ASP A 210 0.66 4.61 1.44
CA ASP A 210 1.99 4.15 1.86
C ASP A 210 1.94 3.31 3.15
N SER A 211 0.83 3.35 3.88
CA SER A 211 0.67 2.65 5.16
C SER A 211 -0.71 2.02 5.36
N GLY A 212 -0.77 1.00 6.23
CA GLY A 212 -2.04 0.39 6.64
C GLY A 212 -2.95 1.33 7.42
N ALA A 213 -2.41 2.36 8.07
CA ALA A 213 -3.19 3.39 8.74
C ALA A 213 -3.94 4.27 7.74
N GLU A 214 -3.26 4.71 6.68
CA GLU A 214 -3.87 5.45 5.57
C GLU A 214 -4.98 4.64 4.90
N VAL A 215 -4.75 3.34 4.64
CA VAL A 215 -5.78 2.43 4.08
C VAL A 215 -7.04 2.44 4.95
N LYS A 216 -6.89 2.31 6.28
CA LYS A 216 -8.04 2.27 7.20
C LYS A 216 -8.84 3.57 7.16
N VAL A 217 -8.17 4.71 7.22
CA VAL A 217 -8.82 6.04 7.19
C VAL A 217 -9.48 6.29 5.83
N ALA A 218 -8.77 6.08 4.73
CA ALA A 218 -9.31 6.27 3.38
C ALA A 218 -10.56 5.41 3.13
N LYS A 219 -10.54 4.13 3.53
CA LYS A 219 -11.70 3.23 3.43
C LYS A 219 -12.86 3.69 4.31
N GLY A 220 -12.59 4.16 5.53
CA GLY A 220 -13.61 4.68 6.42
C GLY A 220 -14.31 5.90 5.85
N LEU A 221 -13.57 6.83 5.26
CA LEU A 221 -14.11 8.01 4.60
C LEU A 221 -14.90 7.65 3.33
N LYS A 222 -14.39 6.74 2.49
CA LYS A 222 -15.11 6.23 1.30
C LYS A 222 -16.44 5.56 1.66
N ARG A 223 -16.50 4.78 2.75
CA ARG A 223 -17.76 4.17 3.23
C ARG A 223 -18.83 5.21 3.63
N ARG A 224 -18.41 6.43 3.96
CA ARG A 224 -19.31 7.56 4.21
C ARG A 224 -19.71 8.32 2.95
N GLY A 225 -19.35 7.80 1.78
CA GLY A 225 -19.66 8.41 0.49
C GLY A 225 -18.78 9.60 0.12
N LEU A 226 -17.66 9.82 0.83
CA LEU A 226 -16.75 10.93 0.53
C LEU A 226 -15.80 10.53 -0.61
N LYS A 227 -15.53 11.49 -1.49
CA LYS A 227 -14.50 11.36 -2.50
C LYS A 227 -13.12 11.49 -1.85
N VAL A 228 -12.32 10.44 -1.93
CA VAL A 228 -11.01 10.34 -1.28
C VAL A 228 -9.96 10.02 -2.33
N GLU A 229 -8.89 10.81 -2.34
CA GLU A 229 -7.69 10.58 -3.12
C GLU A 229 -6.49 10.44 -2.17
N CYS A 230 -5.52 9.58 -2.53
CA CYS A 230 -4.34 9.33 -1.69
C CYS A 230 -3.05 9.70 -2.41
N ASN A 231 -2.05 10.13 -1.66
CA ASN A 231 -0.75 10.58 -2.16
C ASN A 231 -0.88 11.63 -3.27
N VAL A 232 -1.59 12.71 -2.97
CA VAL A 232 -1.87 13.83 -3.89
C VAL A 232 -0.96 15.01 -3.60
N VAL A 233 -0.41 15.61 -4.64
CA VAL A 233 0.36 16.84 -4.55
C VAL A 233 -0.57 18.03 -4.47
N ILE A 234 -0.43 18.84 -3.41
CA ILE A 234 -1.11 20.12 -3.23
C ILE A 234 -0.02 21.15 -2.94
N GLY A 235 0.11 22.15 -3.80
CA GLY A 235 1.26 23.06 -3.76
C GLY A 235 2.56 22.31 -4.03
N HIS A 236 3.54 22.46 -3.16
CA HIS A 236 4.85 21.78 -3.27
C HIS A 236 4.92 20.44 -2.50
N TYR A 237 3.86 20.05 -1.79
CA TYR A 237 3.89 18.91 -0.88
C TYR A 237 2.89 17.83 -1.27
N THR A 238 3.28 16.58 -1.02
CA THR A 238 2.38 15.42 -1.14
C THR A 238 1.65 15.19 0.17
N TRP A 239 0.33 14.95 0.11
CA TRP A 239 -0.53 14.67 1.26
C TRP A 239 -1.05 13.24 1.19
N ASP A 240 -1.09 12.56 2.34
CA ASP A 240 -1.44 11.13 2.39
C ASP A 240 -2.88 10.88 1.96
N ILE A 241 -3.81 11.70 2.44
CA ILE A 241 -5.25 11.60 2.13
C ILE A 241 -5.80 12.99 1.84
N VAL A 242 -6.54 13.10 0.74
CA VAL A 242 -7.12 14.36 0.29
C VAL A 242 -8.62 14.15 0.01
N LEU A 243 -9.43 15.08 0.50
CA LEU A 243 -10.85 15.22 0.18
C LEU A 243 -11.02 16.49 -0.67
N PRO A 244 -10.94 16.39 -2.01
CA PRO A 244 -10.86 17.56 -2.87
C PRO A 244 -12.12 18.43 -2.82
N GLU A 245 -13.30 17.84 -2.71
CA GLU A 245 -14.57 18.55 -2.65
C GLU A 245 -14.72 19.40 -1.37
N LEU A 246 -14.10 18.95 -0.27
CA LEU A 246 -14.11 19.64 1.02
C LEU A 246 -12.88 20.53 1.22
N LYS A 247 -11.89 20.46 0.32
CA LYS A 247 -10.55 21.07 0.50
C LYS A 247 -9.94 20.71 1.86
N ILE A 248 -9.94 19.42 2.20
CA ILE A 248 -9.28 18.87 3.39
C ILE A 248 -8.09 18.03 2.95
N ALA A 249 -6.94 18.28 3.56
CA ALA A 249 -5.71 17.53 3.38
C ALA A 249 -5.29 16.90 4.73
N VAL A 250 -5.07 15.60 4.73
CA VAL A 250 -4.78 14.82 5.94
C VAL A 250 -3.41 14.18 5.83
N GLU A 251 -2.66 14.23 6.92
CA GLU A 251 -1.37 13.57 7.12
C GLU A 251 -1.47 12.56 8.22
N ILE A 252 -0.91 11.35 8.02
CA ILE A 252 -0.89 10.30 9.03
C ILE A 252 0.55 9.95 9.36
N ASN A 253 1.06 10.55 10.45
CA ASN A 253 2.45 10.39 10.85
C ASN A 253 2.68 9.04 11.56
N GLY A 254 3.61 8.24 11.03
CA GLY A 254 4.14 7.09 11.75
C GLY A 254 4.89 7.53 13.02
N MET A 255 4.93 6.65 14.04
CA MET A 255 5.68 6.91 15.30
C MET A 255 7.21 6.83 15.15
N LYS A 256 7.76 7.01 13.98
CA LYS A 256 9.20 7.16 13.85
C LYS A 256 9.57 8.56 14.33
N PHE A 257 10.19 8.64 15.50
CA PHE A 257 10.83 9.85 15.99
C PHE A 257 11.89 10.27 14.97
N HIS A 258 11.52 11.13 14.04
CA HIS A 258 12.48 11.78 13.17
C HIS A 258 13.08 12.94 13.96
N SER A 259 14.21 12.68 14.57
CA SER A 259 15.06 13.65 15.30
C SER A 259 15.80 14.61 14.37
N GLN A 260 15.37 14.74 13.10
CA GLN A 260 16.00 15.63 12.15
C GLN A 260 15.24 16.95 12.08
N GLN A 261 15.92 18.04 12.46
CA GLN A 261 15.41 19.40 12.44
C GLN A 261 14.81 19.78 11.05
N GLU A 262 15.38 19.26 9.99
CA GLU A 262 14.90 19.49 8.62
C GLU A 262 13.50 18.91 8.37
N SER A 263 13.21 17.70 8.82
CA SER A 263 11.87 17.10 8.65
C SER A 263 10.82 17.86 9.43
N TRP A 264 11.17 18.32 10.65
CA TRP A 264 10.30 19.16 11.47
C TRP A 264 9.97 20.50 10.79
N LEU A 265 10.98 21.19 10.25
CA LEU A 265 10.78 22.43 9.49
C LEU A 265 9.90 22.21 8.25
N ARG A 266 10.17 21.16 7.47
CA ARG A 266 9.38 20.80 6.28
C ARG A 266 7.91 20.56 6.62
N ASP A 267 7.65 19.89 7.73
CA ASP A 267 6.30 19.59 8.20
C ASP A 267 5.52 20.86 8.58
N HIS A 268 6.18 21.83 9.21
CA HIS A 268 5.57 23.11 9.50
C HIS A 268 5.24 23.91 8.24
N TRP A 269 6.19 23.97 7.30
CA TRP A 269 5.98 24.67 6.03
C TRP A 269 4.90 24.03 5.17
N LYS A 270 4.81 22.69 5.15
CA LYS A 270 3.72 21.96 4.50
C LYS A 270 2.35 22.38 5.03
N ASN A 271 2.20 22.50 6.36
CA ASN A 271 0.95 22.97 6.95
C ASN A 271 0.64 24.44 6.59
N ASN A 272 1.64 25.31 6.69
CA ASN A 272 1.46 26.73 6.37
C ASN A 272 1.03 26.93 4.91
N GLU A 273 1.69 26.25 3.97
CA GLU A 273 1.34 26.34 2.56
C GLU A 273 -0.08 25.84 2.31
N GLY A 274 -0.45 24.66 2.85
CA GLY A 274 -1.80 24.13 2.72
C GLY A 274 -2.85 25.12 3.22
N ALA A 275 -2.65 25.71 4.40
CA ALA A 275 -3.57 26.69 4.97
C ALA A 275 -3.67 27.97 4.11
N LEU A 276 -2.53 28.51 3.64
CA LEU A 276 -2.48 29.73 2.82
C LEU A 276 -3.20 29.61 1.48
N ILE A 277 -3.21 28.40 0.89
CA ILE A 277 -3.94 28.12 -0.35
C ILE A 277 -5.37 27.59 -0.12
N GLY A 278 -5.88 27.73 1.12
CA GLY A 278 -7.27 27.50 1.48
C GLY A 278 -7.65 26.06 1.79
N TRP A 279 -6.68 25.19 2.04
CA TRP A 279 -6.93 23.82 2.50
C TRP A 279 -6.98 23.77 4.02
N LEU A 280 -7.93 23.00 4.56
CA LEU A 280 -7.91 22.62 5.95
C LEU A 280 -6.96 21.43 6.11
N THR A 281 -5.90 21.62 6.86
CA THR A 281 -4.90 20.57 7.11
C THR A 281 -5.16 19.90 8.45
N LEU A 282 -5.22 18.57 8.46
CA LEU A 282 -5.40 17.75 9.66
C LEU A 282 -4.25 16.75 9.78
N ARG A 283 -3.76 16.54 11.00
CA ARG A 283 -2.67 15.60 11.27
C ARG A 283 -3.06 14.62 12.36
N TYR A 284 -2.83 13.35 12.10
CA TYR A 284 -3.04 12.26 13.03
C TYR A 284 -1.79 11.40 13.14
N THR A 285 -1.59 10.78 14.28
CA THR A 285 -0.55 9.76 14.43
C THR A 285 -1.10 8.38 14.10
N GLY A 286 -0.22 7.44 13.80
CA GLY A 286 -0.61 6.04 13.67
C GLY A 286 -1.31 5.49 14.92
N HIS A 287 -0.97 6.01 16.11
CA HIS A 287 -1.64 5.68 17.37
C HIS A 287 -3.11 6.13 17.36
N CYS A 288 -3.40 7.37 16.93
CA CYS A 288 -4.79 7.84 16.81
C CYS A 288 -5.62 6.91 15.90
N VAL A 289 -5.04 6.48 14.78
CA VAL A 289 -5.72 5.56 13.85
C VAL A 289 -5.88 4.16 14.44
N ALA A 290 -4.91 3.68 15.23
CA ALA A 290 -4.97 2.34 15.82
C ALA A 290 -6.04 2.24 16.93
N HIS A 291 -6.18 3.29 17.74
CA HIS A 291 -7.02 3.26 18.95
C HIS A 291 -8.32 4.08 18.84
N HIS A 292 -8.38 5.04 17.90
CA HIS A 292 -9.50 5.99 17.79
C HIS A 292 -9.99 6.17 16.34
N LEU A 293 -9.95 5.12 15.52
CA LEU A 293 -10.24 5.19 14.09
C LEU A 293 -11.56 5.89 13.77
N ASP A 294 -12.65 5.53 14.49
CA ASP A 294 -13.97 6.10 14.22
C ASP A 294 -14.01 7.61 14.54
N TYR A 295 -13.34 8.04 15.62
CA TYR A 295 -13.20 9.46 15.94
C TYR A 295 -12.38 10.22 14.89
N VAL A 296 -11.30 9.62 14.38
CA VAL A 296 -10.50 10.20 13.28
C VAL A 296 -11.37 10.40 12.05
N ILE A 297 -12.11 9.36 11.64
CA ILE A 297 -13.00 9.42 10.47
C ILE A 297 -14.09 10.44 10.67
N ASP A 298 -14.74 10.48 11.85
CA ASP A 298 -15.79 11.45 12.19
C ASP A 298 -15.27 12.89 12.16
N GLN A 299 -14.11 13.13 12.73
CA GLN A 299 -13.48 14.44 12.77
C GLN A 299 -13.13 14.94 11.37
N ILE A 300 -12.55 14.09 10.53
CA ILE A 300 -12.23 14.45 9.13
C ILE A 300 -13.51 14.72 8.34
N ALA A 301 -14.50 13.83 8.41
CA ALA A 301 -15.73 13.93 7.64
C ALA A 301 -16.54 15.19 7.96
N ASN A 302 -16.48 15.65 9.21
CA ASN A 302 -17.27 16.79 9.70
C ASN A 302 -16.44 18.07 9.91
N ALA A 303 -15.16 18.08 9.57
CA ALA A 303 -14.25 19.19 9.86
C ALA A 303 -14.66 20.53 9.19
N ARG A 304 -15.47 20.50 8.13
CA ARG A 304 -16.04 21.68 7.46
C ARG A 304 -17.51 21.91 7.77
N ASN A 305 -18.12 21.03 8.59
CA ASN A 305 -19.51 21.18 8.99
C ASN A 305 -19.61 22.29 10.07
N PRO A 306 -20.37 23.37 9.87
CA PRO A 306 -20.55 24.44 10.85
C PRO A 306 -21.22 23.95 12.14
N ASP A 307 -22.05 22.91 12.05
CA ASP A 307 -22.75 22.29 13.18
C ASP A 307 -21.91 21.22 13.88
N PHE A 308 -20.61 21.13 13.55
CA PHE A 308 -19.71 20.15 14.12
C PHE A 308 -19.56 20.34 15.63
N GLU A 309 -20.06 19.40 16.38
CA GLU A 309 -20.05 19.49 17.83
C GLU A 309 -18.63 19.47 18.42
N LYS A 310 -18.37 20.41 19.34
CA LYS A 310 -17.08 20.51 20.07
C LYS A 310 -16.71 19.23 20.86
N ARG A 311 -17.66 18.33 21.10
CA ARG A 311 -17.38 17.02 21.73
C ARG A 311 -16.31 16.19 21.02
N TYR A 312 -16.12 16.42 19.72
CA TYR A 312 -15.06 15.76 18.95
C TYR A 312 -13.67 16.38 19.17
N PHE A 313 -13.61 17.57 19.81
CA PHE A 313 -12.35 18.18 20.21
C PHE A 313 -11.91 17.57 21.55
N LYS A 314 -11.28 16.39 21.45
CA LYS A 314 -10.70 15.73 22.61
C LYS A 314 -9.32 16.31 22.91
N PHE A 315 -8.95 16.34 24.20
CA PHE A 315 -7.61 16.75 24.59
C PHE A 315 -6.55 15.71 24.17
N ILE A 316 -5.29 16.15 24.09
CA ILE A 316 -4.19 15.32 23.58
C ILE A 316 -4.03 13.98 24.34
N GLY A 317 -4.31 13.95 25.65
CA GLY A 317 -4.26 12.73 26.44
C GLY A 317 -5.27 11.67 26.03
N PHE A 318 -6.46 12.06 25.53
CA PHE A 318 -7.42 11.11 24.94
C PHE A 318 -6.84 10.46 23.67
N TRP A 319 -6.25 11.26 22.79
CA TRP A 319 -5.70 10.78 21.53
C TRP A 319 -4.44 9.91 21.70
N HIS A 320 -3.73 10.03 22.82
CA HIS A 320 -2.45 9.40 23.06
C HIS A 320 -2.37 8.74 24.44
N GLU A 321 -3.48 8.18 24.91
CA GLU A 321 -3.53 7.41 26.16
C GLU A 321 -2.50 6.25 26.10
N GLY A 322 -1.72 6.12 27.17
CA GLY A 322 -0.64 5.13 27.25
C GLY A 322 0.66 5.49 26.50
N VAL A 323 0.66 6.56 25.67
CA VAL A 323 1.87 7.07 25.00
C VAL A 323 2.47 8.25 25.75
N LEU A 324 1.60 9.17 26.19
CA LEU A 324 2.04 10.29 27.01
C LEU A 324 2.08 9.86 28.49
N PRO A 325 3.09 10.33 29.25
CA PRO A 325 3.11 10.10 30.69
C PRO A 325 1.81 10.69 31.30
N PRO A 326 1.25 10.05 32.33
CA PRO A 326 0.12 10.62 33.03
C PRO A 326 0.49 12.04 33.48
N LYS A 327 -0.44 12.99 33.32
CA LYS A 327 -0.21 14.35 33.85
C LYS A 327 0.07 14.21 35.33
N PRO A 328 1.18 14.75 35.85
CA PRO A 328 1.42 14.79 37.30
C PRO A 328 0.23 15.51 37.93
N LYS A 329 -0.27 14.97 39.01
CA LYS A 329 -1.38 15.58 39.73
C LYS A 329 -0.95 16.97 40.25
N PRO A 330 -1.84 17.95 40.33
CA PRO A 330 -1.47 19.33 40.73
C PRO A 330 -0.58 19.41 41.96
N TRP A 331 -0.70 18.47 42.90
CA TRP A 331 0.13 18.42 44.13
C TRP A 331 1.53 17.79 43.90
N GLU A 332 1.75 17.04 42.82
CA GLU A 332 3.07 16.48 42.46
C GLU A 332 4.00 17.53 41.85
N TYR A 333 3.44 18.65 41.34
CA TYR A 333 4.22 19.79 40.85
C TYR A 333 4.92 20.56 42.03
N SER A 334 4.39 20.46 43.23
CA SER A 334 4.93 21.21 44.38
C SER A 334 6.14 20.55 45.04
N GLU A 335 6.37 19.24 44.84
CA GLU A 335 7.46 18.52 45.52
C GLU A 335 8.76 18.42 44.71
N HIS A 336 8.69 18.54 43.38
CA HIS A 336 9.87 18.36 42.49
C HIS A 336 10.43 19.67 41.93
N LEU A 337 9.72 20.77 42.04
CA LEU A 337 10.19 22.08 41.61
C LEU A 337 10.26 23.01 42.82
N GLY A 338 11.31 22.87 43.61
CA GLY A 338 11.69 23.86 44.59
C GLY A 338 12.04 25.24 43.99
N TYR A 339 11.50 25.55 42.82
CA TYR A 339 11.61 26.81 42.13
C TYR A 339 10.34 27.07 41.34
N LEU A 340 9.41 27.80 41.89
CA LEU A 340 8.42 28.51 41.08
C LEU A 340 9.21 29.57 40.26
N PRO A 341 9.19 29.53 38.93
CA PRO A 341 9.71 30.67 38.18
C PRO A 341 8.98 31.93 38.68
N PRO A 342 9.65 33.06 38.85
CA PRO A 342 8.99 34.29 39.18
C PRO A 342 7.84 34.53 38.23
N VAL A 343 6.66 34.88 38.75
CA VAL A 343 5.49 35.26 37.93
C VAL A 343 6.01 36.23 36.86
N PRO A 344 5.83 35.94 35.56
CA PRO A 344 6.29 36.87 34.53
C PRO A 344 5.66 38.23 34.84
N PRO A 345 6.42 39.33 34.72
CA PRO A 345 5.89 40.67 34.93
C PRO A 345 4.66 40.80 34.00
N GLU A 346 3.62 41.45 34.52
CA GLU A 346 2.45 41.77 33.71
C GLU A 346 2.92 42.35 32.37
N PRO A 347 2.38 41.88 31.23
CA PRO A 347 2.77 42.41 29.93
C PRO A 347 2.56 43.93 29.99
N PRO A 348 3.53 44.75 29.49
CA PRO A 348 3.37 46.18 29.47
C PRO A 348 2.07 46.53 28.72
N ASP A 349 1.30 47.48 29.29
CA ASP A 349 0.09 47.98 28.63
C ASP A 349 0.46 48.44 27.20
N PHE A 350 0.13 47.65 26.20
CA PHE A 350 0.21 48.04 24.83
C PHE A 350 -0.81 49.16 24.62
N PRO A 351 -0.38 50.37 24.18
CA PRO A 351 -1.34 51.39 23.77
C PRO A 351 -2.28 50.78 22.74
N GLY A 352 -3.58 50.89 22.99
CA GLY A 352 -4.59 50.40 22.08
C GLY A 352 -4.36 50.94 20.66
N PRO A 353 -4.82 50.21 19.62
CA PRO A 353 -4.62 50.64 18.24
C PRO A 353 -5.15 52.08 18.05
N PRO A 354 -4.41 52.94 17.33
CA PRO A 354 -4.85 54.30 17.05
C PRO A 354 -6.22 54.24 16.35
N ASN A 355 -7.16 55.03 16.85
CA ASN A 355 -8.48 55.19 16.28
C ASN A 355 -8.39 55.35 14.74
N CYS A 356 -8.88 54.35 13.99
CA CYS A 356 -9.16 54.56 12.57
C CYS A 356 -10.37 55.49 12.44
N PRO A 357 -10.26 56.64 11.77
CA PRO A 357 -11.43 57.45 11.46
C PRO A 357 -12.39 56.64 10.56
N ARG A 358 -13.69 56.79 10.84
CA ARG A 358 -14.80 56.20 10.08
C ARG A 358 -14.88 56.70 8.65
#